data_42241fb86474707dfc3e48de50aa8b83
#
_entry.id   42241fb86474707dfc3e48de50aa8b83
#
_cell.length_a   1.000
_cell.length_b   1.000
_cell.length_c   1.000
_cell.angle_alpha   90.00
_cell.angle_beta   90.00
_cell.angle_gamma   90.00
#
_symmetry.space_group_name_H-M   'P 1'
#
loop_
_entity.id
_entity.type
_entity.pdbx_description
1 polymer ?
#
loop_
_entity_poly.entity_id
_entity_poly.type
_entity_poly.pdbx_seq_one_letter_code
_entity_poly.pdbx_strand_id
1 'polypeptide(L)'
;EKVEPKEVEKKDYVLYFGRFSEEKGINTLVETCNLLPDIQFVFAGSGPLEDKVNQLKNVKNVGFQTGDALDKLIREARFSICPSEVYENCPFSVMESQQRGTPVIGANIGGIPELITDGVDGRLFTSRDSKQLASIIKELWNNPAETDKYAKACLNLERDDLEAYCNKLIPIYLGGG
;
A
#
# COMPACT_ATOMS: atom_id res chain seq x y z
N GLU A 1 -16.76 8.23 0.01
CA GLU A 1 -17.26 8.05 -1.40
C GLU A 1 -17.01 6.63 -1.83
N LYS A 2 -18.02 5.98 -2.45
CA LYS A 2 -17.83 4.68 -3.08
C LYS A 2 -16.90 4.85 -4.28
N VAL A 3 -15.74 4.24 -4.20
CA VAL A 3 -14.82 4.18 -5.34
C VAL A 3 -15.36 3.12 -6.31
N GLU A 4 -15.81 3.54 -7.49
CA GLU A 4 -16.26 2.58 -8.50
C GLU A 4 -15.08 1.72 -8.99
N PRO A 5 -15.26 0.38 -9.09
CA PRO A 5 -14.25 -0.49 -9.66
C PRO A 5 -14.11 -0.16 -11.16
N LYS A 6 -12.97 0.42 -11.53
CA LYS A 6 -12.58 0.60 -12.92
C LYS A 6 -11.42 -0.33 -13.21
N GLU A 7 -11.59 -1.23 -14.17
CA GLU A 7 -10.44 -1.95 -14.72
C GLU A 7 -9.53 -0.94 -15.42
N VAL A 8 -8.31 -0.82 -14.93
CA VAL A 8 -7.27 0.04 -15.48
C VAL A 8 -6.06 -0.84 -15.78
N GLU A 9 -5.47 -0.63 -16.94
CA GLU A 9 -4.24 -1.32 -17.31
C GLU A 9 -3.13 -0.98 -16.30
N LYS A 10 -2.56 -2.01 -15.69
CA LYS A 10 -1.46 -1.87 -14.73
C LYS A 10 -0.17 -1.49 -15.46
N LYS A 11 0.54 -0.53 -14.91
CA LYS A 11 1.85 -0.09 -15.37
C LYS A 11 2.96 -0.74 -14.57
N ASP A 12 4.13 -0.86 -15.16
CA ASP A 12 5.29 -1.51 -14.56
C ASP A 12 5.97 -0.61 -13.52
N TYR A 13 5.31 -0.42 -12.38
CA TYR A 13 5.90 0.21 -11.19
C TYR A 13 5.26 -0.25 -9.88
N VAL A 14 6.04 -0.12 -8.83
CA VAL A 14 5.64 -0.31 -7.44
C VAL A 14 5.39 1.06 -6.82
N LEU A 15 4.25 1.24 -6.15
CA LEU A 15 3.86 2.53 -5.58
C LEU A 15 4.13 2.59 -4.07
N TYR A 16 4.74 3.68 -3.64
CA TYR A 16 4.64 4.16 -2.26
C TYR A 16 3.97 5.53 -2.24
N PHE A 17 3.04 5.75 -1.32
CA PHE A 17 2.47 7.07 -1.09
C PHE A 17 2.27 7.34 0.40
N GLY A 18 2.77 8.49 0.84
CA GLY A 18 2.78 8.90 2.23
C GLY A 18 3.94 9.83 2.56
N ARG A 19 4.07 10.14 3.84
CA ARG A 19 5.14 11.00 4.33
C ARG A 19 6.50 10.31 4.22
N PHE A 20 7.53 11.04 3.76
CA PHE A 20 8.90 10.53 3.70
C PHE A 20 9.62 10.72 5.04
N SER A 21 9.35 9.81 5.96
CA SER A 21 9.87 9.85 7.33
C SER A 21 10.28 8.46 7.83
N GLU A 22 11.03 8.42 8.92
CA GLU A 22 11.56 7.16 9.47
C GLU A 22 10.44 6.24 9.93
N GLU A 23 9.46 6.76 10.66
CA GLU A 23 8.33 5.99 11.17
C GLU A 23 7.46 5.37 10.05
N LYS A 24 7.49 5.96 8.85
CA LYS A 24 6.82 5.42 7.65
C LYS A 24 7.68 4.42 6.87
N GLY A 25 8.85 4.05 7.40
CA GLY A 25 9.70 3.01 6.85
C GLY A 25 10.47 3.39 5.59
N ILE A 26 10.72 4.69 5.37
CA ILE A 26 11.46 5.15 4.19
C ILE A 26 12.89 4.60 4.16
N ASN A 27 13.57 4.44 5.30
CA ASN A 27 14.90 3.85 5.32
C ASN A 27 14.88 2.39 4.82
N THR A 28 13.92 1.60 5.28
CA THR A 28 13.69 0.22 4.80
C THR A 28 13.38 0.19 3.31
N LEU A 29 12.58 1.14 2.79
CA LEU A 29 12.30 1.25 1.35
C LEU A 29 13.54 1.63 0.54
N VAL A 30 14.35 2.58 1.00
CA VAL A 30 15.61 2.98 0.33
C VAL A 30 16.53 1.78 0.18
N GLU A 31 16.72 1.00 1.25
CA GLU A 31 17.50 -0.24 1.20
C GLU A 31 16.90 -1.24 0.21
N THR A 32 15.57 -1.42 0.23
CA THR A 32 14.85 -2.33 -0.67
C THR A 32 15.02 -1.93 -2.13
N CYS A 33 14.88 -0.63 -2.46
CA CYS A 33 15.07 -0.12 -3.81
C CYS A 33 16.50 -0.37 -4.33
N ASN A 34 17.51 -0.22 -3.47
CA ASN A 34 18.91 -0.51 -3.82
C ASN A 34 19.15 -2.01 -4.10
N LEU A 35 18.38 -2.91 -3.47
CA LEU A 35 18.44 -4.35 -3.74
C LEU A 35 17.74 -4.75 -5.06
N LEU A 36 16.93 -3.86 -5.64
CA LEU A 36 16.07 -4.12 -6.80
C LEU A 36 16.29 -3.06 -7.91
N PRO A 37 17.50 -2.90 -8.44
CA PRO A 37 17.82 -1.79 -9.37
C PRO A 37 17.03 -1.82 -10.68
N ASP A 38 16.52 -2.99 -11.09
CA ASP A 38 15.79 -3.19 -12.34
C ASP A 38 14.27 -3.00 -12.19
N ILE A 39 13.78 -2.80 -10.98
CA ILE A 39 12.36 -2.58 -10.69
C ILE A 39 12.12 -1.07 -10.54
N GLN A 40 11.12 -0.54 -11.24
CA GLN A 40 10.74 0.86 -11.15
C GLN A 40 9.80 1.10 -9.98
N PHE A 41 10.08 2.15 -9.24
CA PHE A 41 9.25 2.62 -8.15
C PHE A 41 8.73 4.03 -8.43
N VAL A 42 7.52 4.31 -7.96
CA VAL A 42 6.94 5.67 -7.93
C VAL A 42 6.65 6.02 -6.48
N PHE A 43 7.22 7.12 -6.01
CA PHE A 43 6.98 7.60 -4.66
C PHE A 43 6.19 8.92 -4.73
N ALA A 44 5.02 8.93 -4.08
CA ALA A 44 4.12 10.07 -4.00
C ALA A 44 4.06 10.59 -2.56
N GLY A 45 4.72 11.69 -2.30
CA GLY A 45 4.77 12.27 -0.96
C GLY A 45 5.87 13.32 -0.81
N SER A 46 6.09 13.71 0.42
CA SER A 46 7.18 14.61 0.82
C SER A 46 7.55 14.35 2.28
N GLY A 47 8.69 14.84 2.72
CA GLY A 47 9.10 14.70 4.11
C GLY A 47 10.60 14.85 4.34
N PRO A 48 11.05 14.68 5.60
CA PRO A 48 12.45 14.95 5.98
C PRO A 48 13.47 14.01 5.31
N LEU A 49 13.03 12.88 4.74
CA LEU A 49 13.92 11.92 4.04
C LEU A 49 13.85 12.03 2.52
N GLU A 50 13.32 13.13 1.98
CA GLU A 50 13.17 13.33 0.53
C GLU A 50 14.49 13.29 -0.22
N ASP A 51 15.55 13.83 0.36
CA ASP A 51 16.89 13.80 -0.24
C ASP A 51 17.41 12.36 -0.45
N LYS A 52 17.12 11.44 0.49
CA LYS A 52 17.47 10.03 0.33
C LYS A 52 16.69 9.37 -0.80
N VAL A 53 15.41 9.71 -0.93
CA VAL A 53 14.54 9.21 -2.01
C VAL A 53 15.05 9.68 -3.36
N ASN A 54 15.40 10.97 -3.48
CA ASN A 54 15.85 11.58 -4.73
C ASN A 54 17.22 11.07 -5.21
N GLN A 55 18.00 10.40 -4.36
CA GLN A 55 19.27 9.77 -4.75
C GLN A 55 19.10 8.42 -5.44
N LEU A 56 17.91 7.80 -5.36
CA LEU A 56 17.64 6.49 -5.94
C LEU A 56 17.39 6.59 -7.44
N LYS A 57 18.10 5.80 -8.24
CA LYS A 57 18.03 5.85 -9.71
C LYS A 57 16.78 5.20 -10.29
N ASN A 58 16.21 4.23 -9.57
CA ASN A 58 15.02 3.47 -9.96
C ASN A 58 13.73 3.95 -9.27
N VAL A 59 13.78 5.12 -8.63
CA VAL A 59 12.63 5.76 -7.99
C VAL A 59 12.28 7.06 -8.70
N LYS A 60 11.03 7.19 -9.11
CA LYS A 60 10.46 8.45 -9.57
C LYS A 60 9.71 9.10 -8.43
N ASN A 61 10.29 10.15 -7.81
CA ASN A 61 9.58 11.00 -6.87
C ASN A 61 8.65 11.95 -7.65
N VAL A 62 7.34 11.85 -7.40
CA VAL A 62 6.32 12.70 -8.05
C VAL A 62 5.79 13.80 -7.13
N GLY A 63 6.39 13.93 -5.92
CA GLY A 63 5.94 14.88 -4.91
C GLY A 63 4.61 14.49 -4.27
N PHE A 64 4.08 15.37 -3.46
CA PHE A 64 2.78 15.15 -2.79
C PHE A 64 1.63 15.16 -3.82
N GLN A 65 0.80 14.12 -3.78
CA GLN A 65 -0.33 13.93 -4.70
C GLN A 65 -1.63 13.75 -3.93
N THR A 66 -2.73 14.23 -4.48
CA THR A 66 -4.10 14.07 -3.93
C THR A 66 -5.11 13.94 -5.07
N GLY A 67 -6.36 13.60 -4.72
CA GLY A 67 -7.48 13.56 -5.66
C GLY A 67 -7.22 12.62 -6.84
N ASP A 68 -7.62 13.05 -8.04
CA ASP A 68 -7.54 12.25 -9.26
C ASP A 68 -6.11 11.82 -9.61
N ALA A 69 -5.11 12.66 -9.29
CA ALA A 69 -3.71 12.34 -9.56
C ALA A 69 -3.23 11.16 -8.72
N LEU A 70 -3.57 11.15 -7.43
CA LEU A 70 -3.26 10.03 -6.54
C LEU A 70 -4.09 8.79 -6.91
N ASP A 71 -5.39 8.95 -7.17
CA ASP A 71 -6.28 7.87 -7.61
C ASP A 71 -5.70 7.13 -8.83
N LYS A 72 -5.26 7.88 -9.83
CA LYS A 72 -4.63 7.32 -11.03
C LYS A 72 -3.36 6.55 -10.70
N LEU A 73 -2.47 7.11 -9.88
CA LEU A 73 -1.23 6.43 -9.47
C LEU A 73 -1.51 5.11 -8.76
N ILE A 74 -2.51 5.08 -7.87
CA ILE A 74 -2.86 3.86 -7.16
C ILE A 74 -3.42 2.81 -8.13
N ARG A 75 -4.38 3.18 -8.99
CA ARG A 75 -5.01 2.26 -9.94
C ARG A 75 -4.03 1.66 -10.95
N GLU A 76 -3.10 2.47 -11.44
CA GLU A 76 -2.13 2.06 -12.45
C GLU A 76 -0.94 1.25 -11.87
N ALA A 77 -0.69 1.31 -10.56
CA ALA A 77 0.40 0.55 -9.93
C ALA A 77 0.15 -0.96 -9.96
N ARG A 78 1.20 -1.75 -10.15
CA ARG A 78 1.10 -3.22 -10.02
C ARG A 78 0.70 -3.62 -8.60
N PHE A 79 1.34 -3.02 -7.61
CA PHE A 79 1.01 -3.12 -6.19
C PHE A 79 1.60 -1.91 -5.46
N SER A 80 1.15 -1.68 -4.24
CA SER A 80 1.67 -0.64 -3.37
C SER A 80 2.37 -1.22 -2.14
N ILE A 81 3.13 -0.38 -1.42
CA ILE A 81 3.84 -0.78 -0.21
C ILE A 81 3.42 0.10 0.95
N CYS A 82 3.16 -0.53 2.10
CA CYS A 82 2.95 0.14 3.39
C CYS A 82 4.01 -0.37 4.39
N PRO A 83 5.22 0.23 4.42
CA PRO A 83 6.36 -0.29 5.16
C PRO A 83 6.49 0.30 6.57
N SER A 84 5.39 0.75 7.17
CA SER A 84 5.40 1.44 8.47
C SER A 84 6.21 0.69 9.53
N GLU A 85 6.97 1.43 10.32
CA GLU A 85 7.81 0.91 11.41
C GLU A 85 7.22 1.23 12.80
N VAL A 86 6.01 1.80 12.83
CA VAL A 86 5.26 2.12 14.04
C VAL A 86 3.89 1.48 14.00
N TYR A 87 3.27 1.35 15.17
CA TYR A 87 1.92 0.82 15.31
C TYR A 87 0.92 1.80 14.69
N GLU A 88 0.40 1.44 13.51
CA GLU A 88 -0.70 2.13 12.86
C GLU A 88 -2.02 1.50 13.29
N ASN A 89 -3.02 2.30 13.63
CA ASN A 89 -4.34 1.76 13.96
C ASN A 89 -5.06 1.30 12.69
N CYS A 90 -5.12 2.19 11.68
CA CYS A 90 -5.82 1.93 10.42
C CYS A 90 -5.15 2.76 9.31
N PRO A 91 -4.10 2.23 8.64
CA PRO A 91 -3.40 2.98 7.61
C PRO A 91 -4.30 3.15 6.39
N PHE A 92 -4.75 4.38 6.14
CA PHE A 92 -5.61 4.71 4.99
C PHE A 92 -4.99 4.31 3.65
N SER A 93 -3.66 4.36 3.53
CA SER A 93 -2.95 3.95 2.30
C SER A 93 -3.21 2.50 1.92
N VAL A 94 -3.36 1.59 2.89
CA VAL A 94 -3.74 0.19 2.63
C VAL A 94 -5.16 0.13 2.10
N MET A 95 -6.11 0.77 2.79
CA MET A 95 -7.52 0.76 2.40
C MET A 95 -7.74 1.41 1.03
N GLU A 96 -7.10 2.55 0.78
CA GLU A 96 -7.20 3.28 -0.48
C GLU A 96 -6.65 2.47 -1.65
N SER A 97 -5.56 1.74 -1.46
CA SER A 97 -4.99 0.85 -2.47
C SER A 97 -5.95 -0.30 -2.79
N GLN A 98 -6.40 -1.02 -1.77
CA GLN A 98 -7.27 -2.18 -1.95
C GLN A 98 -8.62 -1.81 -2.59
N GLN A 99 -9.22 -0.68 -2.20
CA GLN A 99 -10.47 -0.18 -2.82
C GLN A 99 -10.33 0.09 -4.32
N ARG A 100 -9.12 0.34 -4.80
CA ARG A 100 -8.80 0.59 -6.20
C ARG A 100 -8.29 -0.64 -6.94
N GLY A 101 -8.37 -1.82 -6.32
CA GLY A 101 -7.87 -3.06 -6.90
C GLY A 101 -6.34 -3.08 -7.00
N THR A 102 -5.65 -2.43 -6.07
CA THR A 102 -4.19 -2.46 -6.01
C THR A 102 -3.76 -3.17 -4.74
N PRO A 103 -3.19 -4.38 -4.85
CA PRO A 103 -2.76 -5.16 -3.70
C PRO A 103 -1.63 -4.45 -2.95
N VAL A 104 -1.50 -4.76 -1.67
CA VAL A 104 -0.53 -4.10 -0.79
C VAL A 104 0.47 -5.11 -0.23
N ILE A 105 1.74 -4.76 -0.23
CA ILE A 105 2.75 -5.42 0.59
C ILE A 105 2.89 -4.58 1.87
N GLY A 106 2.40 -5.07 2.99
CA GLY A 106 2.35 -4.38 4.26
C GLY A 106 3.35 -4.91 5.29
N ALA A 107 3.88 -4.02 6.13
CA ALA A 107 4.65 -4.45 7.29
C ALA A 107 3.75 -5.16 8.31
N ASN A 108 4.18 -6.29 8.84
CA ASN A 108 3.45 -7.05 9.87
C ASN A 108 3.59 -6.37 11.24
N ILE A 109 2.93 -5.21 11.41
CA ILE A 109 2.95 -4.40 12.64
C ILE A 109 1.64 -3.62 12.79
N GLY A 110 1.18 -3.45 14.04
CA GLY A 110 -0.02 -2.69 14.37
C GLY A 110 -1.27 -3.25 13.69
N GLY A 111 -2.13 -2.38 13.18
CA GLY A 111 -3.36 -2.74 12.46
C GLY A 111 -3.17 -3.11 10.98
N ILE A 112 -1.95 -3.06 10.43
CA ILE A 112 -1.71 -3.43 9.02
C ILE A 112 -2.13 -4.88 8.73
N PRO A 113 -1.74 -5.90 9.55
CA PRO A 113 -2.14 -7.28 9.33
C PRO A 113 -3.63 -7.56 9.53
N GLU A 114 -4.39 -6.62 10.09
CA GLU A 114 -5.86 -6.74 10.17
C GLU A 114 -6.53 -6.36 8.84
N LEU A 115 -5.82 -5.62 7.98
CA LEU A 115 -6.32 -5.14 6.69
C LEU A 115 -5.86 -6.00 5.51
N ILE A 116 -4.82 -6.82 5.69
CA ILE A 116 -4.19 -7.61 4.62
C ILE A 116 -4.24 -9.09 4.99
N THR A 117 -4.88 -9.89 4.17
CA THR A 117 -4.84 -11.35 4.27
C THR A 117 -3.67 -11.86 3.43
N ASP A 118 -2.59 -12.27 4.09
CA ASP A 118 -1.35 -12.69 3.42
C ASP A 118 -1.61 -13.81 2.39
N GLY A 119 -1.13 -13.62 1.16
CA GLY A 119 -1.31 -14.55 0.06
C GLY A 119 -2.71 -14.57 -0.57
N VAL A 120 -3.62 -13.67 -0.17
CA VAL A 120 -4.98 -13.58 -0.71
C VAL A 120 -5.25 -12.23 -1.39
N ASP A 121 -5.10 -11.13 -0.67
CA ASP A 121 -5.34 -9.77 -1.17
C ASP A 121 -4.10 -8.86 -1.07
N GLY A 122 -2.98 -9.43 -0.62
CA GLY A 122 -1.70 -8.78 -0.49
C GLY A 122 -0.67 -9.69 0.16
N ARG A 123 0.42 -9.10 0.61
CA ARG A 123 1.50 -9.82 1.30
C ARG A 123 1.93 -9.08 2.56
N LEU A 124 2.40 -9.82 3.53
CA LEU A 124 2.96 -9.28 4.77
C LEU A 124 4.47 -9.57 4.85
N PHE A 125 5.23 -8.63 5.38
CA PHE A 125 6.66 -8.80 5.66
C PHE A 125 7.00 -8.33 7.08
N THR A 126 8.08 -8.85 7.64
CA THR A 126 8.57 -8.43 8.95
C THR A 126 9.01 -6.97 8.88
N SER A 127 8.44 -6.09 9.72
CA SER A 127 8.80 -4.68 9.76
C SER A 127 10.32 -4.51 9.87
N ARG A 128 10.88 -3.58 9.11
CA ARG A 128 12.31 -3.28 8.97
C ARG A 128 13.15 -4.34 8.24
N ASP A 129 12.56 -5.40 7.73
CA ASP A 129 13.29 -6.40 6.93
C ASP A 129 13.26 -6.04 5.44
N SER A 130 14.22 -5.21 5.02
CA SER A 130 14.38 -4.77 3.63
C SER A 130 14.66 -5.94 2.67
N LYS A 131 15.32 -7.01 3.13
CA LYS A 131 15.64 -8.19 2.32
C LYS A 131 14.40 -9.04 2.06
N GLN A 132 13.58 -9.28 3.10
CA GLN A 132 12.32 -9.99 2.95
C GLN A 132 11.37 -9.20 2.04
N LEU A 133 11.27 -7.88 2.23
CA LEU A 133 10.48 -7.01 1.37
C LEU A 133 10.94 -7.09 -0.08
N ALA A 134 12.25 -7.01 -0.34
CA ALA A 134 12.81 -7.15 -1.69
C ALA A 134 12.50 -8.50 -2.32
N SER A 135 12.54 -9.58 -1.54
CA SER A 135 12.20 -10.94 -2.02
C SER A 135 10.74 -11.03 -2.45
N ILE A 136 9.81 -10.51 -1.64
CA ILE A 136 8.37 -10.50 -1.95
C ILE A 136 8.08 -9.63 -3.19
N ILE A 137 8.69 -8.45 -3.27
CA ILE A 137 8.54 -7.57 -4.45
C ILE A 137 8.99 -8.30 -5.72
N LYS A 138 10.16 -8.94 -5.68
CA LYS A 138 10.71 -9.67 -6.83
C LYS A 138 9.83 -10.86 -7.22
N GLU A 139 9.30 -11.60 -6.25
CA GLU A 139 8.34 -12.70 -6.48
C GLU A 139 7.10 -12.21 -7.23
N LEU A 140 6.43 -11.18 -6.71
CA LEU A 140 5.21 -10.62 -7.32
C LEU A 140 5.49 -9.92 -8.66
N TRP A 141 6.65 -9.26 -8.79
CA TRP A 141 7.06 -8.64 -10.05
C TRP A 141 7.19 -9.65 -11.18
N ASN A 142 7.74 -10.82 -10.88
CA ASN A 142 7.94 -11.90 -11.86
C ASN A 142 6.68 -12.79 -12.04
N ASN A 143 5.64 -12.59 -11.24
CA ASN A 143 4.40 -13.35 -11.32
C ASN A 143 3.16 -12.42 -11.43
N PRO A 144 2.91 -11.82 -12.60
CA PRO A 144 1.76 -10.94 -12.81
C PRO A 144 0.42 -11.62 -12.50
N ALA A 145 0.28 -12.91 -12.81
CA ALA A 145 -0.94 -13.66 -12.57
C ALA A 145 -1.32 -13.72 -11.08
N GLU A 146 -0.34 -13.82 -10.19
CA GLU A 146 -0.56 -13.77 -8.74
C GLU A 146 -0.98 -12.36 -8.29
N THR A 147 -0.34 -11.33 -8.84
CA THR A 147 -0.69 -9.94 -8.57
C THR A 147 -2.12 -9.62 -9.02
N ASP A 148 -2.53 -10.13 -10.21
CA ASP A 148 -3.90 -9.97 -10.73
C ASP A 148 -4.94 -10.70 -9.86
N LYS A 149 -4.58 -11.88 -9.34
CA LYS A 149 -5.43 -12.61 -8.37
C LYS A 149 -5.66 -11.78 -7.11
N TYR A 150 -4.61 -11.20 -6.54
CA TYR A 150 -4.74 -10.33 -5.36
C TYR A 150 -5.54 -9.06 -5.68
N ALA A 151 -5.34 -8.46 -6.85
CA ALA A 151 -6.11 -7.29 -7.29
C ALA A 151 -7.62 -7.57 -7.35
N LYS A 152 -8.00 -8.73 -7.88
CA LYS A 152 -9.40 -9.18 -7.89
C LYS A 152 -9.94 -9.43 -6.49
N ALA A 153 -9.14 -10.02 -5.61
CA ALA A 153 -9.52 -10.22 -4.21
C ALA A 153 -9.76 -8.88 -3.50
N CYS A 154 -8.89 -7.88 -3.73
CA CYS A 154 -9.06 -6.53 -3.18
C CYS A 154 -10.40 -5.89 -3.58
N LEU A 155 -10.82 -6.03 -4.84
CA LEU A 155 -12.09 -5.48 -5.33
C LEU A 155 -13.32 -6.18 -4.74
N ASN A 156 -13.16 -7.41 -4.28
CA ASN A 156 -14.23 -8.20 -3.65
C ASN A 156 -14.27 -8.08 -2.13
N LEU A 157 -13.38 -7.27 -1.52
CA LEU A 157 -13.42 -7.04 -0.07
C LEU A 157 -14.71 -6.31 0.31
N GLU A 158 -15.54 -6.99 1.10
CA GLU A 158 -16.69 -6.34 1.73
C GLU A 158 -16.20 -5.39 2.81
N ARG A 159 -16.50 -4.11 2.66
CA ARG A 159 -16.21 -3.09 3.65
C ARG A 159 -17.48 -2.39 4.01
N ASP A 160 -17.65 -2.16 5.30
CA ASP A 160 -18.74 -1.32 5.78
C ASP A 160 -18.62 0.07 5.12
N ASP A 161 -19.68 0.53 4.52
CA ASP A 161 -19.81 1.95 4.22
C ASP A 161 -20.03 2.73 5.54
N LEU A 162 -20.02 4.05 5.47
CA LEU A 162 -20.15 4.89 6.65
C LEU A 162 -21.46 4.60 7.41
N GLU A 163 -22.54 4.33 6.71
CA GLU A 163 -23.84 4.03 7.30
C GLU A 163 -23.82 2.69 8.03
N ALA A 164 -23.31 1.63 7.41
CA ALA A 164 -23.16 0.31 8.03
C ALA A 164 -22.24 0.37 9.26
N TYR A 165 -21.15 1.13 9.18
CA TYR A 165 -20.25 1.35 10.31
C TYR A 165 -20.92 2.10 11.45
N CYS A 166 -21.64 3.18 11.17
CA CYS A 166 -22.41 3.92 12.18
C CYS A 166 -23.47 3.04 12.83
N ASN A 167 -24.20 2.23 12.04
CA ASN A 167 -25.20 1.31 12.56
C ASN A 167 -24.63 0.24 13.50
N LYS A 168 -23.37 -0.16 13.33
CA LYS A 168 -22.66 -1.04 14.26
C LYS A 168 -22.24 -0.32 15.55
N LEU A 169 -21.88 0.96 15.46
CA LEU A 169 -21.43 1.73 16.62
C LEU A 169 -22.59 2.22 17.51
N ILE A 170 -23.71 2.63 16.93
CA ILE A 170 -24.84 3.20 17.66
C ILE A 170 -25.30 2.31 18.85
N PRO A 171 -25.50 0.98 18.69
CA PRO A 171 -25.88 0.11 19.81
C PRO A 171 -24.86 0.10 20.94
N ILE A 172 -23.55 0.15 20.61
CA ILE A 172 -22.46 0.17 21.59
C ILE A 172 -22.54 1.44 22.46
N TYR A 173 -22.76 2.60 21.83
CA TYR A 173 -22.88 3.89 22.53
C TYR A 173 -24.19 4.03 23.32
N LEU A 174 -25.26 3.36 22.87
CA LEU A 174 -26.56 3.38 23.56
C LEU A 174 -26.68 2.32 24.67
N GLY A 175 -25.61 1.57 24.96
CA GLY A 175 -25.59 0.60 26.05
C GLY A 175 -26.31 -0.71 25.71
N GLY A 176 -26.50 -1.02 24.47
CA GLY A 176 -26.99 -2.29 23.97
C GLY A 176 -25.83 -3.29 23.83
N GLY A 177 -25.49 -3.98 24.92
CA GLY A 177 -24.60 -5.13 24.97
C GLY A 177 -25.38 -6.35 25.37
#